data_85bcce5c3b25b17bc9c543a985031f46
#
_entry.id   85bcce5c3b25b17bc9c543a985031f46
#
_cell.length_a   1.000
_cell.length_b   1.000
_cell.length_c   1.000
_cell.angle_alpha   90.00
_cell.angle_beta   90.00
_cell.angle_gamma   90.00
#
_symmetry.space_group_name_H-M   'P 1'
#
loop_
_entity.id
_entity.type
_entity.pdbx_description
1 polymer ?
#
loop_
_entity_poly.entity_id
_entity_poly.type
_entity_poly.pdbx_seq_one_letter_code
_entity_poly.pdbx_strand_id
1 'polypeptide(L)'
;HGNFDQAQTGVKKMFNDTALEAELDVAGYQFSSANSINIGRLIPQVAYYVYAYAKLYKNGAIAKDEKINVVVPTGNFGNILAAFYAKNMGLPIAKLICASNENKVLYDFFSTGTYDRNRDFILTSSPSMDILISSNLERLIYRIAGNDAEKNTKMMEELSTDGKYAITDEMRAQLADFYG
;
A
#
# COMPACT_ATOMS: atom_id res chain seq x y z
N HIS A 1 -5.67 18.40 -18.23
CA HIS A 1 -6.63 17.28 -18.26
C HIS A 1 -5.86 15.96 -18.23
N GLY A 2 -6.24 15.03 -17.33
CA GLY A 2 -5.61 13.74 -17.18
C GLY A 2 -6.41 12.88 -16.18
N ASN A 3 -5.97 11.65 -15.97
CA ASN A 3 -6.55 10.77 -14.97
C ASN A 3 -5.85 10.93 -13.60
N PHE A 4 -6.35 10.24 -12.57
CA PHE A 4 -5.82 10.31 -11.21
C PHE A 4 -4.35 9.84 -11.13
N ASP A 5 -3.98 8.79 -11.85
CA ASP A 5 -2.62 8.25 -11.88
C ASP A 5 -1.62 9.24 -12.49
N GLN A 6 -2.01 9.93 -13.56
CA GLN A 6 -1.20 10.98 -14.18
C GLN A 6 -0.99 12.18 -13.23
N ALA A 7 -2.05 12.60 -12.52
CA ALA A 7 -1.94 13.67 -11.53
C ALA A 7 -1.00 13.27 -10.38
N GLN A 8 -1.12 12.06 -9.88
CA GLN A 8 -0.28 11.53 -8.81
C GLN A 8 1.18 11.39 -9.24
N THR A 9 1.43 10.98 -10.47
CA THR A 9 2.78 10.91 -11.06
C THR A 9 3.39 12.31 -11.17
N GLY A 10 2.61 13.31 -11.56
CA GLY A 10 3.05 14.72 -11.58
C GLY A 10 3.47 15.21 -10.20
N VAL A 11 2.68 14.96 -9.18
CA VAL A 11 3.01 15.32 -7.79
C VAL A 11 4.30 14.65 -7.32
N LYS A 12 4.47 13.34 -7.59
CA LYS A 12 5.70 12.62 -7.23
C LYS A 12 6.96 13.20 -7.91
N LYS A 13 6.84 13.65 -9.17
CA LYS A 13 7.94 14.34 -9.86
C LYS A 13 8.32 15.65 -9.17
N MET A 14 7.32 16.44 -8.73
CA MET A 14 7.57 17.67 -7.98
C MET A 14 8.28 17.41 -6.65
N PHE A 15 7.90 16.37 -5.92
CA PHE A 15 8.55 15.97 -4.65
C PHE A 15 10.02 15.55 -4.84
N ASN A 16 10.39 15.08 -6.01
CA ASN A 16 11.75 14.65 -6.33
C ASN A 16 12.57 15.73 -7.05
N ASP A 17 12.00 16.93 -7.26
CA ASP A 17 12.67 18.06 -7.87
C ASP A 17 13.42 18.88 -6.81
N THR A 18 14.71 18.60 -6.67
CA THR A 18 15.58 19.25 -5.68
C THR A 18 15.79 20.75 -5.93
N ALA A 19 15.69 21.20 -7.17
CA ALA A 19 15.78 22.62 -7.49
C ALA A 19 14.54 23.37 -7.01
N LEU A 20 13.35 22.81 -7.27
CA LEU A 20 12.08 23.35 -6.79
C LEU A 20 12.00 23.30 -5.26
N GLU A 21 12.51 22.24 -4.63
CA GLU A 21 12.58 22.14 -3.17
C GLU A 21 13.40 23.27 -2.56
N ALA A 22 14.59 23.54 -3.13
CA ALA A 22 15.46 24.62 -2.67
C ALA A 22 14.83 26.02 -2.84
N GLU A 23 14.11 26.27 -3.94
CA GLU A 23 13.37 27.51 -4.14
C GLU A 23 12.26 27.70 -3.10
N LEU A 24 11.52 26.63 -2.79
CA LEU A 24 10.47 26.66 -1.79
C LEU A 24 11.03 26.91 -0.39
N ASP A 25 12.13 26.27 -0.03
CA ASP A 25 12.78 26.46 1.29
C ASP A 25 13.21 27.92 1.49
N VAL A 26 13.78 28.57 0.46
CA VAL A 26 14.11 30.00 0.50
C VAL A 26 12.86 30.87 0.70
N ALA A 27 11.73 30.45 0.12
CA ALA A 27 10.46 31.15 0.27
C ALA A 27 9.72 30.83 1.58
N GLY A 28 10.26 29.92 2.42
CA GLY A 28 9.67 29.50 3.69
C GLY A 28 8.53 28.47 3.52
N TYR A 29 8.51 27.72 2.41
CA TYR A 29 7.53 26.67 2.14
C TYR A 29 8.20 25.31 2.10
N GLN A 30 7.42 24.29 2.43
CA GLN A 30 7.84 22.89 2.38
C GLN A 30 6.76 22.04 1.70
N PHE A 31 7.17 21.07 0.90
CA PHE A 31 6.25 20.07 0.37
C PHE A 31 5.66 19.21 1.47
N SER A 32 4.37 18.92 1.33
CA SER A 32 3.68 17.95 2.17
C SER A 32 2.62 17.21 1.36
N SER A 33 2.23 16.01 1.80
CA SER A 33 1.21 15.20 1.17
C SER A 33 0.10 14.87 2.14
N ALA A 34 -1.14 15.03 1.69
CA ALA A 34 -2.35 14.69 2.46
C ALA A 34 -2.86 13.26 2.20
N ASN A 35 -2.13 12.44 1.45
CA ASN A 35 -2.46 11.04 1.21
C ASN A 35 -1.54 10.06 1.97
N SER A 36 -1.78 8.75 1.87
CA SER A 36 -1.03 7.72 2.60
C SER A 36 0.41 7.49 2.12
N ILE A 37 0.89 8.19 1.10
CA ILE A 37 2.33 8.28 0.78
C ILE A 37 3.07 8.91 1.97
N ASN A 38 2.46 9.89 2.61
CA ASN A 38 2.95 10.44 3.87
C ASN A 38 2.64 9.46 5.02
N ILE A 39 3.69 9.01 5.72
CA ILE A 39 3.55 8.08 6.86
C ILE A 39 2.66 8.67 7.97
N GLY A 40 2.69 9.99 8.17
CA GLY A 40 1.81 10.70 9.10
C GLY A 40 0.33 10.63 8.73
N ARG A 41 0.00 10.23 7.49
CA ARG A 41 -1.38 9.98 7.04
C ARG A 41 -1.73 8.49 7.02
N LEU A 42 -0.72 7.62 6.99
CA LEU A 42 -0.92 6.17 7.03
C LEU A 42 -1.11 5.66 8.46
N ILE A 43 -0.24 6.01 9.37
CA ILE A 43 -0.26 5.49 10.75
C ILE A 43 -1.58 5.76 11.48
N PRO A 44 -2.21 6.94 11.41
CA PRO A 44 -3.51 7.16 12.03
C PRO A 44 -4.62 6.24 11.54
N GLN A 45 -4.49 5.67 10.34
CA GLN A 45 -5.48 4.72 9.82
C GLN A 45 -5.51 3.39 10.59
N VAL A 46 -4.46 3.06 11.34
CA VAL A 46 -4.46 1.91 12.27
C VAL A 46 -5.62 2.02 13.27
N ALA A 47 -5.91 3.25 13.73
CA ALA A 47 -6.99 3.49 14.67
C ALA A 47 -8.37 3.10 14.13
N TYR A 48 -8.60 3.12 12.80
CA TYR A 48 -9.87 2.72 12.21
C TYR A 48 -10.19 1.26 12.51
N TYR A 49 -9.19 0.38 12.43
CA TYR A 49 -9.34 -1.05 12.66
C TYR A 49 -9.54 -1.37 14.15
N VAL A 50 -8.77 -0.72 15.01
CA VAL A 50 -8.94 -0.84 16.48
C VAL A 50 -10.33 -0.37 16.89
N TYR A 51 -10.77 0.78 16.38
CA TYR A 51 -12.10 1.33 16.66
C TYR A 51 -13.21 0.42 16.14
N ALA A 52 -13.10 -0.05 14.89
CA ALA A 52 -14.11 -0.92 14.28
C ALA A 52 -14.23 -2.24 15.06
N TYR A 53 -13.11 -2.87 15.41
CA TYR A 53 -13.09 -4.09 16.21
C TYR A 53 -13.74 -3.87 17.58
N ALA A 54 -13.36 -2.78 18.28
CA ALA A 54 -13.94 -2.44 19.58
C ALA A 54 -15.45 -2.19 19.51
N LYS A 55 -15.95 -1.60 18.41
CA LYS A 55 -17.38 -1.42 18.18
C LYS A 55 -18.11 -2.74 17.94
N LEU A 56 -17.55 -3.64 17.15
CA LEU A 56 -18.12 -4.97 16.91
C LEU A 56 -18.24 -5.73 18.22
N TYR A 57 -17.18 -5.75 19.03
CA TYR A 57 -17.17 -6.38 20.35
C TYR A 57 -18.20 -5.74 21.30
N LYS A 58 -18.20 -4.41 21.42
CA LYS A 58 -19.12 -3.68 22.29
C LYS A 58 -20.59 -3.94 21.95
N ASN A 59 -20.89 -4.11 20.66
CA ASN A 59 -22.26 -4.36 20.18
C ASN A 59 -22.64 -5.83 20.23
N GLY A 60 -21.77 -6.72 20.72
CA GLY A 60 -22.04 -8.17 20.79
C GLY A 60 -22.03 -8.87 19.43
N ALA A 61 -21.51 -8.23 18.38
CA ALA A 61 -21.42 -8.82 17.05
C ALA A 61 -20.31 -9.88 16.94
N ILE A 62 -19.30 -9.79 17.80
CA ILE A 62 -18.20 -10.73 17.93
C ILE A 62 -17.92 -11.01 19.42
N ALA A 63 -17.36 -12.20 19.72
CA ALA A 63 -16.90 -12.55 21.04
C ALA A 63 -15.52 -11.89 21.34
N LYS A 64 -15.11 -11.98 22.61
CA LYS A 64 -13.76 -11.52 23.00
C LYS A 64 -12.70 -12.34 22.27
N ASP A 65 -11.73 -11.67 21.69
CA ASP A 65 -10.61 -12.25 20.94
C ASP A 65 -11.02 -13.05 19.69
N GLU A 66 -12.28 -12.95 19.28
CA GLU A 66 -12.75 -13.55 18.03
C GLU A 66 -12.05 -12.87 16.83
N LYS A 67 -11.50 -13.71 15.94
CA LYS A 67 -10.78 -13.20 14.77
C LYS A 67 -11.75 -12.78 13.66
N ILE A 68 -11.52 -11.60 13.11
CA ILE A 68 -12.27 -11.07 11.96
C ILE A 68 -11.46 -11.13 10.68
N ASN A 69 -12.14 -11.23 9.54
CA ASN A 69 -11.52 -10.96 8.23
C ASN A 69 -11.78 -9.50 7.84
N VAL A 70 -10.77 -8.87 7.27
CA VAL A 70 -10.86 -7.48 6.81
C VAL A 70 -10.71 -7.43 5.30
N VAL A 71 -11.74 -6.96 4.61
CA VAL A 71 -11.73 -6.78 3.15
C VAL A 71 -11.49 -5.31 2.84
N VAL A 72 -10.46 -5.02 2.07
CA VAL A 72 -10.10 -3.65 1.69
C VAL A 72 -10.04 -3.53 0.18
N PRO A 73 -10.94 -2.76 -0.45
CA PRO A 73 -10.75 -2.33 -1.83
C PRO A 73 -9.46 -1.54 -1.94
N THR A 74 -8.50 -2.05 -2.70
CA THR A 74 -7.12 -1.60 -2.59
C THR A 74 -6.62 -0.96 -3.87
N GLY A 75 -6.20 0.32 -3.76
CA GLY A 75 -5.41 1.05 -4.74
C GLY A 75 -3.97 1.18 -4.27
N ASN A 76 -3.60 2.31 -3.64
CA ASN A 76 -2.25 2.63 -3.16
C ASN A 76 -1.76 1.83 -1.95
N PHE A 77 -2.46 0.80 -1.53
CA PHE A 77 -2.10 -0.11 -0.44
C PHE A 77 -2.04 0.52 0.97
N GLY A 78 -2.31 1.81 1.13
CA GLY A 78 -2.18 2.51 2.41
C GLY A 78 -3.11 1.96 3.49
N ASN A 79 -4.38 1.82 3.19
CA ASN A 79 -5.38 1.41 4.17
C ASN A 79 -5.21 -0.06 4.60
N ILE A 80 -4.97 -0.99 3.67
CA ILE A 80 -4.72 -2.40 4.02
C ILE A 80 -3.39 -2.58 4.76
N LEU A 81 -2.38 -1.76 4.48
CA LEU A 81 -1.12 -1.75 5.23
C LEU A 81 -1.33 -1.30 6.68
N ALA A 82 -2.22 -0.34 6.92
CA ALA A 82 -2.62 0.04 8.28
C ALA A 82 -3.31 -1.11 9.01
N ALA A 83 -4.14 -1.90 8.33
CA ALA A 83 -4.72 -3.13 8.89
C ALA A 83 -3.66 -4.18 9.20
N PHE A 84 -2.64 -4.33 8.35
CA PHE A 84 -1.48 -5.18 8.59
C PHE A 84 -0.73 -4.76 9.87
N TYR A 85 -0.50 -3.46 10.06
CA TYR A 85 0.10 -2.97 11.30
C TYR A 85 -0.78 -3.23 12.52
N ALA A 86 -2.10 -3.01 12.41
CA ALA A 86 -3.05 -3.33 13.49
C ALA A 86 -2.98 -4.82 13.88
N LYS A 87 -2.94 -5.73 12.90
CA LYS A 87 -2.76 -7.17 13.12
C LYS A 87 -1.46 -7.48 13.84
N ASN A 88 -0.34 -6.88 13.42
CA ASN A 88 0.96 -7.07 14.06
C ASN A 88 1.02 -6.46 15.48
N MET A 89 0.20 -5.47 15.79
CA MET A 89 0.03 -4.91 17.13
C MET A 89 -0.85 -5.78 18.05
N GLY A 90 -1.38 -6.88 17.53
CA GLY A 90 -2.17 -7.85 18.30
C GLY A 90 -3.68 -7.76 18.10
N LEU A 91 -4.18 -6.93 17.17
CA LEU A 91 -5.61 -6.92 16.85
C LEU A 91 -6.01 -8.28 16.23
N PRO A 92 -7.09 -8.95 16.72
CA PRO A 92 -7.48 -10.27 16.25
C PRO A 92 -8.02 -10.26 14.81
N ILE A 93 -7.12 -10.18 13.85
CA ILE A 93 -7.41 -10.26 12.41
C ILE A 93 -6.93 -11.62 11.89
N ALA A 94 -7.83 -12.41 11.33
CA ALA A 94 -7.49 -13.68 10.68
C ALA A 94 -6.82 -13.42 9.33
N LYS A 95 -7.55 -12.81 8.40
CA LYS A 95 -7.08 -12.54 7.04
C LYS A 95 -7.31 -11.10 6.65
N LEU A 96 -6.37 -10.56 5.87
CA LEU A 96 -6.50 -9.33 5.11
C LEU A 96 -6.80 -9.70 3.65
N ILE A 97 -7.93 -9.26 3.13
CA ILE A 97 -8.37 -9.56 1.78
C ILE A 97 -8.21 -8.30 0.92
N CYS A 98 -7.24 -8.37 0.01
CA CYS A 98 -6.95 -7.29 -0.92
C CYS A 98 -7.87 -7.40 -2.13
N ALA A 99 -8.99 -6.66 -2.11
CA ALA A 99 -9.89 -6.61 -3.24
C ALA A 99 -9.37 -5.64 -4.31
N SER A 100 -9.40 -6.05 -5.57
CA SER A 100 -9.00 -5.23 -6.70
C SER A 100 -10.07 -5.23 -7.80
N ASN A 101 -10.00 -4.22 -8.69
CA ASN A 101 -10.80 -4.18 -9.91
C ASN A 101 -10.04 -4.86 -11.08
N GLU A 102 -10.42 -4.55 -12.32
CA GLU A 102 -9.79 -5.10 -13.53
C GLU A 102 -8.30 -4.76 -13.64
N ASN A 103 -7.84 -3.66 -13.01
CA ASN A 103 -6.41 -3.33 -12.85
C ASN A 103 -5.80 -4.19 -11.72
N LYS A 104 -5.78 -5.49 -11.89
CA LYS A 104 -5.48 -6.51 -10.88
C LYS A 104 -3.99 -6.73 -10.63
N VAL A 105 -3.16 -5.71 -10.69
CA VAL A 105 -1.70 -5.82 -10.47
C VAL A 105 -1.36 -6.45 -9.12
N LEU A 106 -2.09 -6.09 -8.07
CA LEU A 106 -1.89 -6.65 -6.73
C LEU A 106 -2.33 -8.12 -6.64
N TYR A 107 -3.47 -8.46 -7.24
CA TYR A 107 -3.93 -9.85 -7.31
C TYR A 107 -2.90 -10.76 -8.00
N ASP A 108 -2.40 -10.32 -9.16
CA ASP A 108 -1.38 -11.06 -9.90
C ASP A 108 -0.08 -11.16 -9.10
N PHE A 109 0.34 -10.08 -8.44
CA PHE A 109 1.50 -10.08 -7.56
C PHE A 109 1.38 -11.10 -6.41
N PHE A 110 0.28 -11.08 -5.66
CA PHE A 110 0.07 -12.04 -4.56
C PHE A 110 -0.03 -13.48 -5.05
N SER A 111 -0.55 -13.69 -6.26
CA SER A 111 -0.66 -15.03 -6.84
C SER A 111 0.67 -15.58 -7.37
N THR A 112 1.50 -14.72 -7.99
CA THR A 112 2.69 -15.15 -8.72
C THR A 112 4.02 -14.83 -7.99
N GLY A 113 4.03 -13.85 -7.10
CA GLY A 113 5.24 -13.27 -6.52
C GLY A 113 5.93 -12.25 -7.43
N THR A 114 5.38 -11.97 -8.60
CA THR A 114 5.94 -10.99 -9.55
C THR A 114 5.03 -9.77 -9.63
N TYR A 115 5.58 -8.62 -9.32
CA TYR A 115 4.93 -7.33 -9.56
C TYR A 115 5.29 -6.83 -10.96
N ASP A 116 4.27 -6.64 -11.81
CA ASP A 116 4.47 -6.19 -13.19
C ASP A 116 3.49 -5.06 -13.53
N ARG A 117 4.04 -3.85 -13.78
CA ARG A 117 3.28 -2.68 -14.21
C ARG A 117 3.18 -2.54 -15.74
N ASN A 118 3.85 -3.40 -16.52
CA ASN A 118 3.89 -3.36 -17.97
C ASN A 118 2.61 -3.99 -18.54
N ARG A 119 1.50 -3.30 -18.35
CA ARG A 119 0.16 -3.70 -18.78
C ARG A 119 -0.68 -2.49 -19.16
N ASP A 120 -1.75 -2.74 -19.90
CA ASP A 120 -2.70 -1.69 -20.25
C ASP A 120 -3.40 -1.16 -19.00
N PHE A 121 -3.58 0.16 -18.96
CA PHE A 121 -4.36 0.83 -17.93
C PHE A 121 -5.84 0.78 -18.30
N ILE A 122 -6.68 0.22 -17.42
CA ILE A 122 -8.11 0.06 -17.64
C ILE A 122 -8.86 1.10 -16.80
N LEU A 123 -9.63 1.97 -17.47
CA LEU A 123 -10.54 2.90 -16.79
C LEU A 123 -11.79 2.14 -16.34
N THR A 124 -12.03 2.12 -15.03
CA THR A 124 -13.19 1.45 -14.43
C THR A 124 -14.15 2.46 -13.79
N SER A 125 -15.31 1.97 -13.34
CA SER A 125 -16.25 2.76 -12.51
C SER A 125 -15.73 3.05 -11.10
N SER A 126 -14.56 2.51 -10.72
CA SER A 126 -13.93 2.69 -9.41
C SER A 126 -12.54 3.35 -9.55
N PRO A 127 -12.47 4.61 -10.04
CA PRO A 127 -11.22 5.25 -10.49
C PRO A 127 -10.15 5.39 -9.40
N SER A 128 -10.52 5.39 -8.14
CA SER A 128 -9.56 5.44 -7.03
C SER A 128 -8.73 4.15 -6.88
N MET A 129 -9.16 3.06 -7.53
CA MET A 129 -8.47 1.77 -7.58
C MET A 129 -7.77 1.54 -8.92
N ASP A 130 -7.94 2.46 -9.89
CA ASP A 130 -7.31 2.40 -11.21
C ASP A 130 -5.86 2.85 -11.10
N ILE A 131 -5.00 1.95 -10.68
CA ILE A 131 -3.56 2.19 -10.52
C ILE A 131 -2.74 1.02 -11.05
N LEU A 132 -1.55 1.32 -11.55
CA LEU A 132 -0.54 0.32 -11.92
C LEU A 132 0.63 0.26 -10.92
N ILE A 133 0.82 1.30 -10.11
CA ILE A 133 1.86 1.36 -9.08
C ILE A 133 1.22 1.64 -7.72
N SER A 134 1.27 0.64 -6.85
CA SER A 134 0.75 0.70 -5.48
C SER A 134 1.83 1.21 -4.53
N SER A 135 1.83 2.51 -4.25
CA SER A 135 2.95 3.22 -3.61
C SER A 135 3.33 2.71 -2.21
N ASN A 136 2.35 2.24 -1.42
CA ASN A 136 2.64 1.77 -0.07
C ASN A 136 3.00 0.28 -0.01
N LEU A 137 2.92 -0.45 -1.13
CA LEU A 137 3.34 -1.84 -1.18
C LEU A 137 4.83 -1.99 -0.86
N GLU A 138 5.65 -1.02 -1.27
CA GLU A 138 7.08 -0.96 -0.95
C GLU A 138 7.35 -1.14 0.55
N ARG A 139 6.53 -0.55 1.42
CA ARG A 139 6.69 -0.70 2.88
C ARG A 139 6.46 -2.13 3.36
N LEU A 140 5.52 -2.84 2.72
CA LEU A 140 5.32 -4.26 3.00
C LEU A 140 6.49 -5.09 2.47
N ILE A 141 6.96 -4.79 1.25
CA ILE A 141 8.11 -5.46 0.64
C ILE A 141 9.36 -5.32 1.52
N TYR A 142 9.65 -4.09 1.97
CA TYR A 142 10.73 -3.85 2.92
C TYR A 142 10.61 -4.72 4.19
N ARG A 143 9.39 -4.82 4.75
CA ARG A 143 9.14 -5.61 5.96
C ARG A 143 9.38 -7.10 5.74
N ILE A 144 8.85 -7.68 4.66
CA ILE A 144 9.01 -9.11 4.36
C ILE A 144 10.39 -9.46 3.81
N ALA A 145 11.15 -8.48 3.32
CA ALA A 145 12.57 -8.63 2.99
C ALA A 145 13.47 -8.69 4.24
N GLY A 146 12.89 -8.71 5.44
CA GLY A 146 13.63 -8.73 6.70
C GLY A 146 14.13 -7.35 7.16
N ASN A 147 13.50 -6.26 6.69
CA ASN A 147 13.91 -4.87 6.85
C ASN A 147 15.28 -4.58 6.17
N ASP A 148 15.57 -5.30 5.11
CA ASP A 148 16.79 -5.14 4.32
C ASP A 148 16.59 -4.03 3.28
N ALA A 149 17.23 -2.89 3.51
CA ALA A 149 17.11 -1.72 2.66
C ALA A 149 17.71 -1.94 1.27
N GLU A 150 18.83 -2.69 1.17
CA GLU A 150 19.49 -2.94 -0.11
C GLU A 150 18.62 -3.81 -1.02
N LYS A 151 18.04 -4.88 -0.47
CA LYS A 151 17.10 -5.73 -1.20
C LYS A 151 15.87 -4.95 -1.66
N ASN A 152 15.32 -4.11 -0.79
CA ASN A 152 14.15 -3.30 -1.13
C ASN A 152 14.50 -2.30 -2.24
N THR A 153 15.61 -1.57 -2.12
CA THR A 153 16.07 -0.61 -3.11
C THR A 153 16.24 -1.26 -4.48
N LYS A 154 16.92 -2.42 -4.53
CA LYS A 154 17.08 -3.16 -5.78
C LYS A 154 15.76 -3.50 -6.46
N MET A 155 14.77 -4.01 -5.72
CA MET A 155 13.45 -4.31 -6.29
C MET A 155 12.74 -3.06 -6.79
N MET A 156 12.89 -1.91 -6.11
CA MET A 156 12.29 -0.65 -6.54
C MET A 156 13.00 -0.06 -7.77
N GLU A 157 14.30 -0.25 -7.89
CA GLU A 157 15.07 0.09 -9.09
C GLU A 157 14.64 -0.77 -10.28
N GLU A 158 14.49 -2.09 -10.12
CA GLU A 158 13.95 -2.98 -11.14
C GLU A 158 12.54 -2.56 -11.57
N LEU A 159 11.67 -2.18 -10.62
CA LEU A 159 10.36 -1.64 -10.94
C LEU A 159 10.43 -0.34 -11.74
N SER A 160 11.41 0.50 -11.45
CA SER A 160 11.60 1.78 -12.15
C SER A 160 12.12 1.59 -13.57
N THR A 161 13.11 0.71 -13.76
CA THR A 161 13.81 0.49 -15.04
C THR A 161 13.06 -0.49 -15.94
N ASP A 162 12.71 -1.66 -15.40
CA ASP A 162 12.15 -2.78 -16.17
C ASP A 162 10.62 -2.85 -16.07
N GLY A 163 10.04 -2.07 -15.15
CA GLY A 163 8.60 -2.07 -14.88
C GLY A 163 8.11 -3.27 -14.08
N LYS A 164 9.01 -4.11 -13.59
CA LYS A 164 8.67 -5.32 -12.83
C LYS A 164 9.78 -5.73 -11.87
N TYR A 165 9.41 -6.46 -10.81
CA TYR A 165 10.33 -7.18 -9.92
C TYR A 165 9.67 -8.47 -9.42
N ALA A 166 10.46 -9.39 -8.88
CA ALA A 166 9.99 -10.60 -8.25
C ALA A 166 10.49 -10.71 -6.80
N ILE A 167 9.65 -11.22 -5.92
CA ILE A 167 10.01 -11.54 -4.53
C ILE A 167 10.50 -12.97 -4.43
N THR A 168 11.30 -13.28 -3.39
CA THR A 168 11.78 -14.63 -3.13
C THR A 168 10.66 -15.53 -2.59
N ASP A 169 10.90 -16.86 -2.61
CA ASP A 169 9.93 -17.82 -2.07
C ASP A 169 9.71 -17.63 -0.56
N GLU A 170 10.76 -17.23 0.19
CA GLU A 170 10.66 -16.92 1.61
C GLU A 170 9.78 -15.70 1.86
N MET A 171 9.92 -14.64 1.06
CA MET A 171 9.08 -13.47 1.13
C MET A 171 7.64 -13.82 0.75
N ARG A 172 7.45 -14.66 -0.25
CA ARG A 172 6.12 -15.12 -0.67
C ARG A 172 5.43 -15.95 0.42
N ALA A 173 6.16 -16.82 1.12
CA ALA A 173 5.63 -17.56 2.24
C ALA A 173 5.13 -16.64 3.36
N GLN A 174 5.86 -15.56 3.66
CA GLN A 174 5.42 -14.55 4.64
C GLN A 174 4.15 -13.83 4.21
N LEU A 175 3.96 -13.57 2.90
CA LEU A 175 2.72 -12.97 2.40
C LEU A 175 1.51 -13.89 2.60
N ALA A 176 1.65 -15.19 2.41
CA ALA A 176 0.57 -16.17 2.55
C ALA A 176 -0.02 -16.20 3.98
N ASP A 177 0.76 -15.86 5.01
CA ASP A 177 0.30 -15.80 6.40
C ASP A 177 -0.62 -14.59 6.68
N PHE A 178 -0.53 -13.54 5.87
CA PHE A 178 -1.23 -12.28 6.12
C PHE A 178 -2.40 -12.03 5.19
N TYR A 179 -2.29 -12.44 3.95
CA TYR A 179 -3.26 -12.14 2.90
C TYR A 179 -3.96 -13.40 2.39
N GLY A 180 -5.23 -13.28 2.18
CA GLY A 180 -6.05 -14.32 1.59
C GLY A 180 -6.64 -13.88 0.27
#